data_65853ba56a2e784c61b6629031adf2a6
#
_entry.id   65853ba56a2e784c61b6629031adf2a6
#
_cell.length_a   1.000
_cell.length_b   1.000
_cell.length_c   1.000
_cell.angle_alpha   90.00
_cell.angle_beta   90.00
_cell.angle_gamma   90.00
#
_symmetry.space_group_name_H-M   'P 1'
#
loop_
_entity.id
_entity.type
_entity.pdbx_description
1 polymer ?
#
loop_
_entity_poly.entity_id
_entity_poly.type
_entity_poly.pdbx_seq_one_letter_code
_entity_poly.pdbx_strand_id
1 'polypeptide(L)'
;DYRKKYISPVGYSGANLFLCSWDSSDYGDLCFNDLLEYLYEMKTGSSFDEKTYPSFTDPYYYYRIPEGIFERTILPYFDISLPEFRQRTLYDSRNKSYPWQSSYGDHLPEYSSLVPEVRSCRQNQDGTITLSVDVMCADLRIDRLFSHEVTIGFSEENREQFQYLANKITYLSEGFTLPE
;
A
#
# COMPACT_ATOMS: atom_id res chain seq x y z
N ASP A 1 -19.00 -2.17 -0.74
CA ASP A 1 -18.30 -1.79 0.50
C ASP A 1 -16.90 -1.30 0.16
N TYR A 2 -16.70 0.01 0.23
CA TYR A 2 -15.43 0.69 -0.10
C TYR A 2 -14.29 0.23 0.81
N ARG A 3 -14.54 0.01 2.10
CA ARG A 3 -13.56 -0.47 3.06
C ARG A 3 -12.97 -1.82 2.61
N LYS A 4 -13.83 -2.78 2.30
CA LYS A 4 -13.41 -4.13 1.88
C LYS A 4 -12.70 -4.12 0.54
N LYS A 5 -13.08 -3.21 -0.35
CA LYS A 5 -12.52 -3.17 -1.70
C LYS A 5 -11.17 -2.44 -1.76
N TYR A 6 -11.01 -1.33 -1.03
CA TYR A 6 -9.90 -0.42 -1.23
C TYR A 6 -8.96 -0.27 -0.03
N ILE A 7 -9.43 -0.53 1.20
CA ILE A 7 -8.64 -0.27 2.41
C ILE A 7 -8.16 -1.56 3.06
N SER A 8 -9.09 -2.45 3.41
CA SER A 8 -8.77 -3.67 4.16
C SER A 8 -7.79 -4.64 3.48
N PRO A 9 -7.72 -4.74 2.14
CA PRO A 9 -6.78 -5.66 1.52
C PRO A 9 -5.31 -5.32 1.77
N VAL A 10 -4.96 -4.04 1.91
CA VAL A 10 -3.60 -3.60 2.27
C VAL A 10 -3.48 -3.41 3.79
N GLY A 11 -4.47 -2.74 4.42
CA GLY A 11 -4.48 -2.51 5.85
C GLY A 11 -3.36 -1.58 6.32
N TYR A 12 -2.86 -1.81 7.55
CA TYR A 12 -1.94 -0.89 8.23
C TYR A 12 -0.74 -1.59 8.89
N SER A 13 -0.61 -2.89 8.78
CA SER A 13 0.39 -3.65 9.56
C SER A 13 1.71 -3.86 8.83
N GLY A 14 1.70 -4.17 7.57
CA GLY A 14 2.91 -4.57 6.84
C GLY A 14 3.28 -3.67 5.68
N ALA A 15 2.49 -2.62 5.42
CA ALA A 15 2.75 -1.64 4.35
C ALA A 15 2.35 -0.25 4.80
N ASN A 16 3.08 0.76 4.35
CA ASN A 16 2.82 2.14 4.75
C ASN A 16 1.92 2.93 3.78
N LEU A 17 1.20 2.25 2.88
CA LEU A 17 0.33 2.88 1.88
C LEU A 17 -0.59 3.94 2.49
N PHE A 18 -1.15 3.67 3.67
CA PHE A 18 -2.07 4.54 4.40
C PHE A 18 -1.46 5.17 5.65
N LEU A 19 -0.17 4.95 5.91
CA LEU A 19 0.52 5.44 7.11
C LEU A 19 1.38 6.68 6.85
N CYS A 20 1.53 7.11 5.61
CA CYS A 20 2.23 8.33 5.22
C CYS A 20 1.41 9.15 4.22
N SER A 21 1.69 10.43 4.12
CA SER A 21 1.08 11.29 3.10
C SER A 21 1.91 11.26 1.83
N TRP A 22 1.24 11.04 0.69
CA TRP A 22 1.85 11.02 -0.64
C TRP A 22 0.78 11.30 -1.70
N ASP A 23 1.20 11.67 -2.90
CA ASP A 23 0.37 11.75 -4.09
C ASP A 23 1.16 11.35 -5.35
N SER A 24 0.49 11.30 -6.51
CA SER A 24 1.11 10.88 -7.77
C SER A 24 2.19 11.83 -8.30
N SER A 25 2.34 13.04 -7.74
CA SER A 25 3.43 13.97 -8.06
C SER A 25 4.62 13.83 -7.11
N ASP A 26 4.39 13.29 -5.90
CA ASP A 26 5.43 13.02 -4.91
C ASP A 26 5.00 11.86 -3.99
N TYR A 27 5.59 10.71 -4.22
CA TYR A 27 5.30 9.51 -3.43
C TYR A 27 5.91 9.52 -2.02
N GLY A 28 6.70 10.56 -1.67
CA GLY A 28 7.26 10.72 -0.32
C GLY A 28 7.96 9.46 0.17
N ASP A 29 7.57 9.02 1.37
CA ASP A 29 8.14 7.85 2.05
C ASP A 29 7.42 6.53 1.73
N LEU A 30 6.53 6.50 0.73
CA LEU A 30 5.83 5.29 0.34
C LEU A 30 6.81 4.21 -0.12
N CYS A 31 6.79 3.06 0.56
CA CYS A 31 7.59 1.89 0.23
C CYS A 31 6.81 0.93 -0.69
N PHE A 32 7.08 0.99 -1.99
CA PHE A 32 6.43 0.10 -2.96
C PHE A 32 6.77 -1.38 -2.75
N ASN A 33 7.99 -1.67 -2.23
CA ASN A 33 8.43 -3.05 -2.04
C ASN A 33 7.55 -3.81 -1.04
N ASP A 34 7.06 -3.12 -0.01
CA ASP A 34 6.21 -3.71 1.02
C ASP A 34 4.77 -3.98 0.54
N LEU A 35 4.40 -3.44 -0.62
CA LEU A 35 3.07 -3.62 -1.19
C LEU A 35 2.90 -4.93 -1.97
N LEU A 36 3.99 -5.63 -2.29
CA LEU A 36 3.97 -6.75 -3.23
C LEU A 36 2.95 -7.84 -2.83
N GLU A 37 3.00 -8.32 -1.60
CA GLU A 37 2.15 -9.41 -1.13
C GLU A 37 0.67 -9.04 -1.13
N TYR A 38 0.34 -7.82 -0.69
CA TYR A 38 -1.03 -7.31 -0.62
C TYR A 38 -1.65 -7.10 -2.00
N LEU A 39 -0.92 -6.46 -2.90
CA LEU A 39 -1.41 -6.19 -4.26
C LEU A 39 -1.44 -7.46 -5.11
N TYR A 40 -0.54 -8.42 -4.84
CA TYR A 40 -0.60 -9.73 -5.47
C TYR A 40 -1.86 -10.49 -5.07
N GLU A 41 -2.18 -10.52 -3.77
CA GLU A 41 -3.40 -11.16 -3.28
C GLU A 41 -4.66 -10.48 -3.81
N MET A 42 -4.69 -9.15 -3.84
CA MET A 42 -5.79 -8.39 -4.44
C MET A 42 -6.01 -8.75 -5.91
N LYS A 43 -4.92 -8.95 -6.65
CA LYS A 43 -4.97 -9.22 -8.09
C LYS A 43 -5.33 -10.66 -8.42
N THR A 44 -4.84 -11.61 -7.64
CA THR A 44 -4.90 -13.04 -7.97
C THR A 44 -5.88 -13.83 -7.10
N GLY A 45 -6.28 -13.27 -5.96
CA GLY A 45 -7.05 -13.98 -4.92
C GLY A 45 -6.23 -15.03 -4.17
N SER A 46 -4.91 -15.06 -4.36
CA SER A 46 -4.00 -16.03 -3.73
C SER A 46 -2.89 -15.32 -3.00
N SER A 47 -2.50 -15.82 -1.84
CA SER A 47 -1.38 -15.25 -1.08
C SER A 47 -0.07 -15.34 -1.86
N PHE A 48 0.75 -14.31 -1.74
CA PHE A 48 2.12 -14.34 -2.24
C PHE A 48 2.96 -15.21 -1.31
N ASP A 49 3.45 -16.34 -1.82
CA ASP A 49 4.22 -17.29 -1.03
C ASP A 49 5.68 -17.31 -1.51
N GLU A 50 6.60 -17.19 -0.57
CA GLU A 50 8.04 -17.34 -0.79
C GLU A 50 8.41 -18.66 -1.49
N LYS A 51 7.61 -19.73 -1.31
CA LYS A 51 7.80 -21.01 -1.97
C LYS A 51 7.40 -21.00 -3.44
N THR A 52 6.59 -20.03 -3.86
CA THR A 52 6.08 -19.92 -5.24
C THR A 52 7.16 -19.42 -6.20
N TYR A 53 8.16 -18.70 -5.68
CA TYR A 53 9.25 -18.15 -6.47
C TYR A 53 10.59 -18.57 -5.85
N PRO A 54 11.43 -19.35 -6.57
CA PRO A 54 12.75 -19.69 -6.09
C PRO A 54 13.55 -18.42 -5.88
N SER A 55 13.90 -18.20 -4.64
CA SER A 55 14.53 -16.98 -4.18
C SER A 55 16.04 -17.08 -4.32
N PHE A 56 16.64 -16.04 -4.87
CA PHE A 56 18.02 -15.72 -4.55
C PHE A 56 18.00 -14.91 -3.24
N THR A 57 18.34 -15.53 -2.13
CA THR A 57 18.62 -14.80 -0.89
C THR A 57 19.94 -14.07 -1.07
N ASP A 58 19.91 -12.76 -0.95
CA ASP A 58 21.15 -11.99 -0.86
C ASP A 58 21.72 -12.03 0.58
N PRO A 59 22.94 -11.47 0.81
CA PRO A 59 23.56 -11.43 2.14
C PRO A 59 22.74 -10.66 3.21
N TYR A 60 21.72 -9.90 2.79
CA TYR A 60 20.84 -9.10 3.64
C TYR A 60 19.49 -9.78 3.91
N TYR A 61 19.32 -11.07 3.55
CA TYR A 61 18.10 -11.85 3.73
C TYR A 61 16.88 -11.38 2.94
N TYR A 62 17.08 -10.61 1.85
CA TYR A 62 16.02 -10.24 0.91
C TYR A 62 15.84 -11.31 -0.16
N TYR A 63 14.59 -11.58 -0.50
CA TYR A 63 14.26 -12.32 -1.70
C TYR A 63 14.42 -11.43 -2.92
N ARG A 64 14.83 -12.01 -4.05
CA ARG A 64 14.94 -11.30 -5.32
C ARG A 64 13.80 -11.67 -6.24
N ILE A 65 12.84 -10.76 -6.37
CA ILE A 65 11.65 -10.96 -7.18
C ILE A 65 11.93 -10.52 -8.61
N PRO A 66 11.68 -11.38 -9.63
CA PRO A 66 11.87 -11.02 -11.03
C PRO A 66 11.05 -9.78 -11.42
N GLU A 67 11.66 -8.90 -12.25
CA GLU A 67 11.03 -7.63 -12.69
C GLU A 67 9.63 -7.84 -13.26
N GLY A 68 9.45 -8.86 -14.11
CA GLY A 68 8.16 -9.10 -14.75
C GLY A 68 7.03 -9.48 -13.78
N ILE A 69 7.34 -10.01 -12.58
CA ILE A 69 6.34 -10.30 -11.56
C ILE A 69 6.07 -9.05 -10.73
N PHE A 70 7.13 -8.41 -10.25
CA PHE A 70 7.06 -7.25 -9.37
C PHE A 70 6.34 -6.08 -10.05
N GLU A 71 6.79 -5.70 -11.25
CA GLU A 71 6.23 -4.61 -12.03
C GLU A 71 4.75 -4.86 -12.41
N ARG A 72 4.43 -6.05 -12.91
CA ARG A 72 3.03 -6.39 -13.26
C ARG A 72 2.10 -6.46 -12.07
N THR A 73 2.63 -6.65 -10.87
CA THR A 73 1.81 -6.68 -9.65
C THR A 73 1.54 -5.28 -9.13
N ILE A 74 2.53 -4.41 -9.09
CA ILE A 74 2.43 -3.11 -8.39
C ILE A 74 2.03 -1.97 -9.33
N LEU A 75 2.67 -1.84 -10.49
CA LEU A 75 2.45 -0.70 -11.39
C LEU A 75 0.98 -0.46 -11.78
N PRO A 76 0.13 -1.47 -11.97
CA PRO A 76 -1.27 -1.20 -12.32
C PRO A 76 -2.05 -0.39 -11.28
N TYR A 77 -1.58 -0.34 -10.05
CA TYR A 77 -2.25 0.36 -8.94
C TYR A 77 -1.75 1.79 -8.70
N PHE A 78 -0.77 2.28 -9.51
CA PHE A 78 -0.18 3.61 -9.33
C PHE A 78 0.03 4.32 -10.65
N ASP A 79 -0.08 5.65 -10.64
CA ASP A 79 0.27 6.50 -11.76
C ASP A 79 1.74 6.95 -11.66
N ILE A 80 2.66 6.00 -11.87
CA ILE A 80 4.10 6.21 -11.76
C ILE A 80 4.82 5.72 -13.02
N SER A 81 5.80 6.49 -13.49
CA SER A 81 6.64 6.06 -14.60
C SER A 81 7.58 4.92 -14.20
N LEU A 82 7.85 3.99 -15.13
CA LEU A 82 8.75 2.87 -14.86
C LEU A 82 10.16 3.29 -14.42
N PRO A 83 10.81 4.33 -15.00
CA PRO A 83 12.10 4.79 -14.51
C PRO A 83 12.07 5.28 -13.06
N GLU A 84 11.07 6.06 -12.69
CA GLU A 84 10.90 6.54 -11.32
C GLU A 84 10.60 5.39 -10.35
N PHE A 85 9.70 4.48 -10.71
CA PHE A 85 9.40 3.29 -9.93
C PHE A 85 10.68 2.46 -9.65
N ARG A 86 11.49 2.21 -10.68
CA ARG A 86 12.76 1.47 -10.54
C ARG A 86 13.76 2.17 -9.63
N GLN A 87 13.81 3.49 -9.67
CA GLN A 87 14.65 4.28 -8.77
C GLN A 87 14.22 4.15 -7.30
N ARG A 88 12.91 4.19 -7.05
CA ARG A 88 12.35 4.12 -5.68
C ARG A 88 12.39 2.72 -5.06
N THR A 89 12.48 1.68 -5.85
CA THR A 89 12.30 0.28 -5.42
C THR A 89 13.61 -0.53 -5.36
N LEU A 90 14.76 0.13 -5.42
CA LEU A 90 16.08 -0.51 -5.40
C LEU A 90 16.24 -1.58 -6.48
N TYR A 91 15.78 -1.26 -7.70
CA TYR A 91 15.87 -2.17 -8.85
C TYR A 91 17.31 -2.57 -9.16
N ASP A 92 17.55 -3.88 -9.24
CA ASP A 92 18.83 -4.43 -9.71
C ASP A 92 18.78 -4.69 -11.20
N SER A 93 19.38 -3.79 -11.99
CA SER A 93 19.42 -3.90 -13.46
C SER A 93 20.25 -5.06 -13.98
N ARG A 94 21.21 -5.59 -13.19
CA ARG A 94 22.05 -6.73 -13.59
C ARG A 94 21.28 -8.03 -13.53
N ASN A 95 20.53 -8.21 -12.44
CA ASN A 95 19.74 -9.41 -12.18
C ASN A 95 18.29 -9.27 -12.60
N LYS A 96 17.86 -8.08 -13.07
CA LYS A 96 16.47 -7.76 -13.44
C LYS A 96 15.49 -8.15 -12.34
N SER A 97 15.74 -7.66 -11.14
CA SER A 97 15.02 -8.07 -9.94
C SER A 97 14.88 -6.94 -8.93
N TYR A 98 13.95 -7.13 -8.00
CA TYR A 98 13.67 -6.23 -6.90
C TYR A 98 13.89 -6.95 -5.57
N PRO A 99 14.46 -6.27 -4.56
CA PRO A 99 14.52 -6.81 -3.21
C PRO A 99 13.12 -6.81 -2.59
N TRP A 100 12.79 -7.90 -1.94
CA TRP A 100 11.56 -8.01 -1.17
C TRP A 100 11.78 -8.85 0.08
N GLN A 101 11.18 -8.45 1.16
CA GLN A 101 11.11 -9.19 2.41
C GLN A 101 9.67 -9.18 2.88
N SER A 102 9.19 -10.30 3.41
CA SER A 102 7.85 -10.34 3.98
C SER A 102 7.76 -9.35 5.15
N SER A 103 6.82 -8.42 5.06
CA SER A 103 6.67 -7.31 5.99
C SER A 103 5.71 -7.62 7.15
N TYR A 104 5.62 -8.88 7.55
CA TYR A 104 4.72 -9.30 8.60
C TYR A 104 4.93 -8.50 9.90
N GLY A 105 4.16 -7.41 10.04
CA GLY A 105 4.03 -6.66 11.27
C GLY A 105 5.09 -5.60 11.57
N ASP A 106 5.87 -5.16 10.57
CA ASP A 106 7.02 -4.29 10.82
C ASP A 106 6.68 -2.81 11.05
N HIS A 107 5.56 -2.30 10.49
CA HIS A 107 5.27 -0.86 10.57
C HIS A 107 4.51 -0.44 11.83
N LEU A 108 3.57 -1.24 12.32
CA LEU A 108 2.86 -0.96 13.58
C LEU A 108 2.72 -2.23 14.43
N PRO A 109 3.82 -2.82 14.92
CA PRO A 109 3.79 -4.10 15.67
C PRO A 109 3.02 -4.00 16.98
N GLU A 110 2.86 -2.80 17.52
CA GLU A 110 2.20 -2.55 18.81
C GLU A 110 0.67 -2.53 18.69
N TYR A 111 0.13 -2.44 17.46
CA TYR A 111 -1.30 -2.25 17.21
C TYR A 111 -1.85 -3.35 16.31
N SER A 112 -2.11 -4.52 16.89
CA SER A 112 -2.59 -5.69 16.14
C SER A 112 -4.05 -5.60 15.71
N SER A 113 -4.83 -4.64 16.22
CA SER A 113 -6.26 -4.51 15.95
C SER A 113 -6.68 -3.13 15.45
N LEU A 114 -6.01 -2.67 14.41
CA LEU A 114 -6.44 -1.46 13.70
C LEU A 114 -7.64 -1.76 12.80
N VAL A 115 -8.72 -1.02 13.01
CA VAL A 115 -9.97 -1.20 12.27
C VAL A 115 -10.30 0.08 11.51
N PRO A 116 -10.23 0.05 10.15
CA PRO A 116 -10.67 1.19 9.35
C PRO A 116 -12.18 1.32 9.30
N GLU A 117 -12.67 2.55 9.41
CA GLU A 117 -14.06 2.90 9.17
C GLU A 117 -14.13 4.00 8.09
N VAL A 118 -14.72 3.68 6.95
CA VAL A 118 -14.97 4.67 5.90
C VAL A 118 -16.13 5.56 6.31
N ARG A 119 -15.84 6.81 6.65
CA ARG A 119 -16.83 7.79 7.13
C ARG A 119 -17.58 8.45 6.00
N SER A 120 -16.91 8.71 4.90
CA SER A 120 -17.52 9.32 3.73
C SER A 120 -16.82 8.92 2.43
N CYS A 121 -17.56 9.06 1.34
CA CYS A 121 -17.04 8.95 -0.02
C CYS A 121 -17.48 10.19 -0.79
N ARG A 122 -16.53 10.95 -1.31
CA ARG A 122 -16.75 12.11 -2.16
C ARG A 122 -16.37 11.78 -3.58
N GLN A 123 -17.29 11.99 -4.51
CA GLN A 123 -16.98 11.95 -5.94
C GLN A 123 -16.38 13.29 -6.38
N ASN A 124 -15.22 13.26 -7.01
CA ASN A 124 -14.54 14.44 -7.50
C ASN A 124 -14.96 14.79 -8.94
N GLN A 125 -14.68 16.03 -9.37
CA GLN A 125 -15.09 16.50 -10.71
C GLN A 125 -14.33 15.78 -11.85
N ASP A 126 -13.15 15.25 -11.56
CA ASP A 126 -12.30 14.52 -12.49
C ASP A 126 -12.65 13.02 -12.59
N GLY A 127 -13.75 12.60 -11.95
CA GLY A 127 -14.22 11.20 -11.96
C GLY A 127 -13.56 10.30 -10.92
N THR A 128 -12.57 10.80 -10.15
CA THR A 128 -11.98 10.07 -9.02
C THR A 128 -12.93 10.08 -7.81
N ILE A 129 -12.64 9.25 -6.82
CA ILE A 129 -13.30 9.31 -5.51
C ILE A 129 -12.27 9.57 -4.40
N THR A 130 -12.69 10.27 -3.37
CA THR A 130 -11.93 10.42 -2.12
C THR A 130 -12.70 9.78 -0.98
N LEU A 131 -12.06 8.83 -0.30
CA LEU A 131 -12.59 8.18 0.89
C LEU A 131 -11.96 8.82 2.12
N SER A 132 -12.79 9.29 3.07
CA SER A 132 -12.32 9.71 4.39
C SER A 132 -12.44 8.51 5.33
N VAL A 133 -11.34 8.15 5.98
CA VAL A 133 -11.21 6.94 6.78
C VAL A 133 -10.74 7.32 8.19
N ASP A 134 -11.50 6.89 9.20
CA ASP A 134 -11.05 6.88 10.59
C ASP A 134 -10.47 5.49 10.92
N VAL A 135 -9.36 5.46 11.63
CA VAL A 135 -8.72 4.22 12.06
C VAL A 135 -8.83 4.12 13.57
N MET A 136 -9.54 3.10 14.01
CA MET A 136 -9.73 2.77 15.42
C MET A 136 -8.68 1.79 15.88
N CYS A 137 -8.35 1.81 17.17
CA CYS A 137 -7.54 0.79 17.82
C CYS A 137 -8.38 0.08 18.88
N ALA A 138 -8.84 -1.13 18.59
CA ALA A 138 -9.72 -1.87 19.49
C ALA A 138 -9.02 -2.27 20.80
N ASP A 139 -7.74 -2.66 20.74
CA ASP A 139 -6.96 -3.06 21.92
C ASP A 139 -6.80 -1.92 22.92
N LEU A 140 -6.61 -0.70 22.44
CA LEU A 140 -6.48 0.51 23.28
C LEU A 140 -7.81 1.18 23.56
N ARG A 141 -8.91 0.70 22.99
CA ARG A 141 -10.25 1.33 23.08
C ARG A 141 -10.24 2.79 22.62
N ILE A 142 -9.46 3.08 21.56
CA ILE A 142 -9.39 4.40 20.95
C ILE A 142 -10.27 4.39 19.71
N ASP A 143 -11.33 5.19 19.73
CA ASP A 143 -12.32 5.28 18.64
C ASP A 143 -11.75 5.95 17.37
N ARG A 144 -10.69 6.75 17.52
CA ARG A 144 -10.00 7.39 16.42
C ARG A 144 -8.53 7.61 16.75
N LEU A 145 -7.70 6.66 16.36
CA LEU A 145 -6.24 6.74 16.55
C LEU A 145 -5.62 7.72 15.56
N PHE A 146 -6.01 7.61 14.30
CA PHE A 146 -5.68 8.57 13.26
C PHE A 146 -6.76 8.57 12.16
N SER A 147 -6.70 9.55 11.27
CA SER A 147 -7.56 9.60 10.09
C SER A 147 -6.76 9.92 8.86
N HIS A 148 -7.21 9.41 7.72
CA HIS A 148 -6.61 9.71 6.43
C HIS A 148 -7.67 9.84 5.33
N GLU A 149 -7.30 10.49 4.24
CA GLU A 149 -8.07 10.54 3.00
C GLU A 149 -7.29 9.84 1.90
N VAL A 150 -7.91 8.87 1.24
CA VAL A 150 -7.34 8.21 0.07
C VAL A 150 -8.11 8.57 -1.17
N THR A 151 -7.39 8.99 -2.22
CA THR A 151 -7.95 9.29 -3.53
C THR A 151 -7.71 8.13 -4.49
N ILE A 152 -8.78 7.71 -5.17
CA ILE A 152 -8.80 6.55 -6.04
C ILE A 152 -9.28 6.97 -7.43
N GLY A 153 -8.49 6.65 -8.44
CA GLY A 153 -8.83 6.79 -9.85
C GLY A 153 -9.32 5.49 -10.46
N PHE A 154 -10.05 5.58 -11.55
CA PHE A 154 -10.60 4.44 -12.28
C PHE A 154 -10.17 4.47 -13.73
N SER A 155 -9.91 3.30 -14.32
CA SER A 155 -9.73 3.19 -15.75
C SER A 155 -11.03 3.52 -16.48
N GLU A 156 -10.92 4.30 -17.57
CA GLU A 156 -12.08 4.59 -18.44
C GLU A 156 -12.62 3.32 -19.12
N GLU A 157 -11.74 2.37 -19.42
CA GLU A 157 -12.08 1.12 -20.12
C GLU A 157 -12.69 0.07 -19.18
N ASN A 158 -12.26 0.06 -17.93
CA ASN A 158 -12.69 -0.93 -16.94
C ASN A 158 -12.72 -0.33 -15.53
N ARG A 159 -13.93 0.00 -15.04
CA ARG A 159 -14.15 0.56 -13.71
C ARG A 159 -13.82 -0.40 -12.55
N GLU A 160 -13.54 -1.65 -12.83
CA GLU A 160 -13.03 -2.57 -11.82
C GLU A 160 -11.52 -2.39 -11.58
N GLN A 161 -10.81 -1.85 -12.57
CA GLN A 161 -9.42 -1.44 -12.44
C GLN A 161 -9.35 -0.06 -11.82
N PHE A 162 -8.61 0.04 -10.74
CA PHE A 162 -8.44 1.29 -10.00
C PHE A 162 -6.97 1.53 -9.66
N GLN A 163 -6.65 2.79 -9.37
CA GLN A 163 -5.33 3.21 -8.91
C GLN A 163 -5.47 4.02 -7.63
N TYR A 164 -4.51 3.86 -6.74
CA TYR A 164 -4.31 4.78 -5.63
C TYR A 164 -3.54 6.00 -6.16
N LEU A 165 -4.13 7.19 -6.04
CA LEU A 165 -3.56 8.44 -6.56
C LEU A 165 -2.99 9.33 -5.46
N ALA A 166 -3.51 9.23 -4.25
CA ALA A 166 -3.02 9.97 -3.10
C ALA A 166 -3.48 9.33 -1.79
N ASN A 167 -2.71 9.54 -0.74
CA ASN A 167 -3.12 9.36 0.63
C ASN A 167 -2.67 10.58 1.45
N LYS A 168 -3.55 11.12 2.28
CA LYS A 168 -3.27 12.27 3.12
C LYS A 168 -3.67 11.99 4.56
N ILE A 169 -2.73 12.04 5.48
CA ILE A 169 -3.02 12.00 6.92
C ILE A 169 -3.70 13.30 7.32
N THR A 170 -4.87 13.20 7.92
CA THR A 170 -5.72 14.36 8.27
C THR A 170 -5.86 14.57 9.77
N TYR A 171 -5.61 13.53 10.57
CA TYR A 171 -5.69 13.60 12.02
C TYR A 171 -4.76 12.56 12.66
N LEU A 172 -4.15 12.94 13.76
CA LEU A 172 -3.41 12.05 14.67
C LEU A 172 -3.92 12.30 16.09
N SER A 173 -4.19 11.25 16.86
CA SER A 173 -4.53 11.38 18.27
C SER A 173 -3.32 11.88 19.07
N GLU A 174 -3.58 12.55 20.19
CA GLU A 174 -2.52 13.06 21.05
C GLU A 174 -1.57 11.96 21.52
N GLY A 175 -0.27 12.20 21.37
CA GLY A 175 0.78 11.24 21.74
C GLY A 175 0.98 10.09 20.76
N PHE A 176 0.21 9.99 19.67
CA PHE A 176 0.41 9.00 18.62
C PHE A 176 1.27 9.59 17.47
N THR A 177 2.24 8.82 17.03
CA THR A 177 3.07 9.13 15.84
C THR A 177 3.02 7.97 14.87
N LEU A 178 2.94 8.28 13.59
CA LEU A 178 3.10 7.28 12.54
C LEU A 178 4.58 6.91 12.39
N PRO A 179 4.90 5.69 11.91
CA PRO A 179 6.27 5.31 11.59
C PRO A 179 6.84 6.23 10.50
N GLU A 180 8.13 6.53 10.60
CA GLU A 180 8.90 7.25 9.57
C GLU A 180 9.19 6.35 8.38
#